data_56432e7a6686596cc1964793efb4a22a
#
_entry.id   56432e7a6686596cc1964793efb4a22a
#
_cell.length_a   1.000
_cell.length_b   1.000
_cell.length_c   1.000
_cell.angle_alpha   90.00
_cell.angle_beta   90.00
_cell.angle_gamma   90.00
#
_symmetry.space_group_name_H-M   'P 1'
#
loop_
_entity.id
_entity.type
_entity.pdbx_description
1 polymer ?
#
loop_
_entity_poly.entity_id
_entity_poly.type
_entity_poly.pdbx_seq_one_letter_code
_entity_poly.pdbx_strand_id
1 'polypeptide(L)' 'MPTYRLYRLDGTGKIVGAGWIEAEHDDEALRQAQDEARASGGTYELWERNRLVGRNRPSQR' A
#
# COMPACT_ATOMS: atom_id res chain seq x y z
N MET A 1 -4.20 7.69 -16.60
CA MET A 1 -3.76 7.65 -15.20
C MET A 1 -3.32 6.25 -14.81
N PRO A 2 -2.16 6.10 -14.19
CA PRO A 2 -1.77 4.79 -13.70
C PRO A 2 -2.70 4.28 -12.61
N THR A 3 -2.87 2.99 -12.58
CA THR A 3 -3.64 2.33 -11.55
C THR A 3 -2.69 1.51 -10.70
N TYR A 4 -2.79 1.67 -9.39
CA TYR A 4 -1.91 1.00 -8.45
C TYR A 4 -2.72 -0.03 -7.68
N ARG A 5 -2.05 -1.11 -7.28
CA ARG A 5 -2.65 -2.13 -6.46
C ARG A 5 -2.17 -1.96 -5.04
N LEU A 6 -3.11 -1.84 -4.13
CA LEU A 6 -2.80 -1.70 -2.71
C LEU A 6 -3.12 -3.01 -2.00
N TYR A 7 -2.13 -3.53 -1.29
CA TYR A 7 -2.34 -4.67 -0.40
C TYR A 7 -2.19 -4.20 1.03
N ARG A 8 -3.20 -4.48 1.84
CA ARG A 8 -3.13 -4.18 3.27
C ARG A 8 -2.72 -5.44 4.00
N LEU A 9 -1.81 -5.27 4.95
CA LEU A 9 -1.21 -6.39 5.64
C LEU A 9 -1.54 -6.32 7.12
N ASP A 10 -1.54 -7.49 7.77
CA ASP A 10 -1.69 -7.53 9.22
C ASP A 10 -0.33 -7.42 9.89
N GLY A 11 -0.31 -7.55 11.22
CA GLY A 11 0.93 -7.40 11.97
C GLY A 11 1.95 -8.48 11.70
N THR A 12 1.55 -9.57 11.07
CA THR A 12 2.48 -10.65 10.71
C THR A 12 2.97 -10.54 9.28
N GLY A 13 2.48 -9.55 8.52
CA GLY A 13 2.87 -9.39 7.14
C GLY A 13 1.98 -10.14 6.16
N LYS A 14 0.87 -10.67 6.60
CA LYS A 14 -0.04 -11.41 5.75
C LYS A 14 -1.04 -10.45 5.11
N ILE A 15 -1.37 -10.67 3.85
CA ILE A 15 -2.32 -9.82 3.15
C ILE A 15 -3.72 -10.08 3.68
N VAL A 16 -4.39 -9.05 4.15
CA VAL A 16 -5.74 -9.16 4.68
C VAL A 16 -6.75 -8.37 3.86
N GLY A 17 -6.30 -7.64 2.85
CA GLY A 17 -7.20 -6.92 1.97
C GLY A 17 -6.47 -6.34 0.81
N ALA A 18 -7.21 -5.98 -0.24
CA ALA A 18 -6.63 -5.41 -1.43
C ALA A 18 -7.58 -4.36 -1.97
N GLY A 19 -7.01 -3.39 -2.67
CA GLY A 19 -7.80 -2.35 -3.30
C GLY A 19 -7.04 -1.75 -4.46
N TRP A 20 -7.61 -0.71 -5.03
CA TRP A 20 -7.03 -0.01 -6.16
C TRP A 20 -6.87 1.45 -5.82
N ILE A 21 -5.79 2.03 -6.33
CA ILE A 21 -5.55 3.47 -6.19
C ILE A 21 -5.27 4.01 -7.57
N GLU A 22 -5.91 5.12 -7.91
CA GLU A 22 -5.61 5.83 -9.15
C GLU A 22 -4.91 7.12 -8.80
N ALA A 23 -3.75 7.32 -9.38
CA ALA A 23 -2.94 8.50 -9.11
C ALA A 23 -2.05 8.75 -10.33
N GLU A 24 -1.59 9.97 -10.47
CA GLU A 24 -0.77 10.32 -11.60
C GLU A 24 0.71 10.07 -11.35
N HIS A 25 1.10 10.06 -10.08
CA HIS A 25 2.50 9.89 -9.70
C HIS A 25 2.60 8.97 -8.51
N ASP A 26 3.77 8.37 -8.34
CA ASP A 26 4.03 7.48 -7.23
C ASP A 26 3.83 8.17 -5.88
N ASP A 27 4.25 9.42 -5.77
CA ASP A 27 4.13 10.16 -4.51
C ASP A 27 2.67 10.28 -4.09
N GLU A 28 1.80 10.59 -5.05
CA GLU A 28 0.39 10.72 -4.78
C GLU A 28 -0.20 9.37 -4.40
N ALA A 29 0.19 8.33 -5.11
CA ALA A 29 -0.30 6.99 -4.82
C ALA A 29 0.13 6.54 -3.43
N LEU A 30 1.36 6.83 -3.05
CA LEU A 30 1.86 6.47 -1.72
C LEU A 30 1.10 7.20 -0.63
N ARG A 31 0.77 8.46 -0.86
CA ARG A 31 0.01 9.22 0.12
C ARG A 31 -1.37 8.62 0.33
N GLN A 32 -2.03 8.26 -0.78
CA GLN A 32 -3.33 7.64 -0.67
C GLN A 32 -3.23 6.27 0.00
N ALA A 33 -2.17 5.52 -0.31
CA ALA A 33 -1.97 4.21 0.30
C ALA A 33 -1.79 4.34 1.80
N GLN A 34 -1.05 5.33 2.25
CA GLN A 34 -0.83 5.54 3.68
C GLN A 34 -2.14 5.88 4.38
N ASP A 35 -2.98 6.70 3.74
CA ASP A 35 -4.27 7.04 4.32
C ASP A 35 -5.17 5.82 4.43
N GLU A 36 -5.20 5.01 3.38
CA GLU A 36 -6.03 3.81 3.38
C GLU A 36 -5.54 2.81 4.43
N ALA A 37 -4.23 2.63 4.51
CA ALA A 37 -3.67 1.63 5.41
C ALA A 37 -3.75 2.06 6.86
N ARG A 38 -3.91 3.34 7.11
CA ARG A 38 -3.99 3.83 8.49
C ARG A 38 -5.11 3.14 9.25
N ALA A 39 -6.22 2.89 8.58
CA ALA A 39 -7.35 2.20 9.21
C ALA A 39 -7.03 0.74 9.51
N SER A 40 -6.01 0.18 8.88
CA SER A 40 -5.63 -1.22 9.04
C SER A 40 -4.31 -1.38 9.78
N GLY A 41 -3.93 -0.38 10.56
CA GLY A 41 -2.70 -0.46 11.33
C GLY A 41 -1.47 0.09 10.62
N GLY A 42 -1.62 0.63 9.41
CA GLY A 42 -0.54 1.32 8.73
C GLY A 42 0.41 0.44 7.94
N THR A 43 0.10 -0.84 7.77
CA THR A 43 0.99 -1.76 7.07
C THR A 43 0.41 -2.06 5.70
N TYR A 44 1.22 -1.85 4.66
CA TYR A 44 0.72 -2.01 3.30
C TYR A 44 1.87 -2.25 2.33
N GLU A 45 1.50 -2.72 1.13
CA GLU A 45 2.38 -2.73 -0.04
C GLU A 45 1.63 -2.09 -1.19
N LEU A 46 2.31 -1.26 -1.94
CA LEU A 46 1.74 -0.58 -3.09
C LEU A 46 2.50 -0.98 -4.34
N TRP A 47 1.77 -1.45 -5.33
CA TRP A 47 2.35 -1.97 -6.56
C TRP A 47 1.73 -1.28 -7.76
N GLU A 48 2.53 -1.10 -8.80
CA GLU A 48 2.05 -0.73 -10.12
C GLU A 48 2.47 -1.84 -11.07
N ARG A 49 1.50 -2.67 -11.48
CA ARG A 49 1.77 -3.85 -12.29
C ARG A 49 2.76 -4.75 -11.55
N ASN A 50 3.97 -4.92 -12.09
CA ASN A 50 4.97 -5.79 -11.47
C ASN A 50 5.98 -5.03 -10.65
N ARG A 51 5.80 -3.73 -10.50
CA ARG A 51 6.77 -2.88 -9.84
C ARG A 51 6.30 -2.51 -8.44
N LEU A 52 7.11 -2.81 -7.46
CA LEU A 52 6.81 -2.38 -6.09
C LEU A 52 7.11 -0.90 -5.97
N VAL A 53 6.08 -0.11 -5.71
CA VAL A 53 6.21 1.32 -5.58
C VAL A 53 6.67 1.70 -4.18
N GLY A 54 6.12 1.03 -3.18
CA GLY A 54 6.50 1.29 -1.80
C GLY A 54 5.82 0.31 -0.87
N ARG A 55 6.30 0.29 0.35
CA ARG A 55 5.68 -0.56 1.35
C ARG A 55 5.96 0.00 2.73
N ASN A 56 5.06 -0.32 3.64
CA ASN A 56 5.23 -0.01 5.04
C ASN A 56 4.89 -1.26 5.82
N ARG A 57 5.85 -1.77 6.56
CA ARG A 57 5.70 -3.03 7.29
C ARG A 57 5.91 -2.77 8.77
N PRO A 58 5.37 -3.62 9.63
CA PRO A 58 5.59 -3.44 11.05
C PRO A 58 7.08 -3.46 11.37
N SER A 59 7.45 -2.64 12.34
CA SER A 59 8.83 -2.60 12.79
C SER A 59 9.19 -3.92 13.42
N GLN A 60 10.41 -4.33 13.18
CA GLN A 60 10.93 -5.58 13.72
C GLN A 60 11.84 -5.37 14.91
N ARG A 61 11.74 -4.27 15.55
CA ARG A 61 12.70 -3.91 16.60
C ARG A 61 12.34 -4.36 17.98
#